data_58245ac08a8c100c7cc617f43d1f7848
#
_entry.id   58245ac08a8c100c7cc617f43d1f7848
#
_cell.length_a   1.000
_cell.length_b   1.000
_cell.length_c   1.000
_cell.angle_alpha   90.00
_cell.angle_beta   90.00
_cell.angle_gamma   90.00
#
_symmetry.space_group_name_H-M   'P 1'
#
loop_
_entity.id
_entity.type
_entity.pdbx_description
1 polymer ?
#
loop_
_entity_poly.entity_id
_entity_poly.type
_entity_poly.pdbx_seq_one_letter_code
_entity_poly.pdbx_strand_id
1 'polypeptide(L)'
;MGGIAVDPKEIEAKIVEALKTCYDPEIPVDIYELGLIYLVDVDPSGSVEVKMTLTSPNCPSAMELPGMVESKVRSVPGVMDATVEVVFDPPWEPSRMSEAARLQLGML
;
A
#
# COMPACT_ATOMS: atom_id res chain seq x y z
N MET A 1 22.27 19.46 13.58
CA MET A 1 22.18 18.53 13.52
C MET A 1 21.72 18.11 12.49
N GLY A 2 22.26 18.00 11.91
CA GLY A 2 21.93 17.57 10.81
C GLY A 2 21.01 16.55 10.88
N GLY A 3 20.83 16.16 11.73
CA GLY A 3 20.12 15.11 11.95
C GLY A 3 19.00 14.78 11.15
N ILE A 4 19.06 15.03 9.96
CA ILE A 4 17.93 14.74 9.23
C ILE A 4 18.14 13.53 8.45
N ALA A 5 18.90 12.63 8.96
CA ALA A 5 19.00 11.35 8.29
C ALA A 5 17.64 10.68 8.38
N VAL A 6 17.03 10.49 7.25
CA VAL A 6 15.77 9.79 7.14
C VAL A 6 16.01 8.33 7.46
N ASP A 7 15.27 7.78 8.41
CA ASP A 7 15.35 6.37 8.73
C ASP A 7 14.37 5.62 7.83
N PRO A 8 14.85 4.83 6.86
CA PRO A 8 13.94 4.14 5.94
C PRO A 8 12.97 3.20 6.66
N LYS A 9 13.39 2.59 7.73
CA LYS A 9 12.51 1.67 8.47
C LYS A 9 11.37 2.43 9.16
N GLU A 10 11.67 3.60 9.70
CA GLU A 10 10.65 4.41 10.33
C GLU A 10 9.65 4.92 9.29
N ILE A 11 10.14 5.35 8.14
CA ILE A 11 9.27 5.81 7.07
C ILE A 11 8.42 4.66 6.56
N GLU A 12 9.00 3.50 6.40
CA GLU A 12 8.26 2.33 5.94
C GLU A 12 7.11 2.01 6.91
N ALA A 13 7.37 2.06 8.20
CA ALA A 13 6.33 1.80 9.20
C ALA A 13 5.20 2.82 9.09
N LYS A 14 5.53 4.08 8.88
CA LYS A 14 4.52 5.12 8.73
C LYS A 14 3.73 4.95 7.44
N ILE A 15 4.39 4.50 6.37
CA ILE A 15 3.72 4.23 5.12
C ILE A 15 2.72 3.09 5.30
N VAL A 16 3.11 2.03 5.97
CA VAL A 16 2.22 0.90 6.23
C VAL A 16 0.98 1.37 7.01
N GLU A 17 1.18 2.22 8.03
CA GLU A 17 0.05 2.75 8.78
C GLU A 17 -0.87 3.59 7.89
N ALA A 18 -0.28 4.40 7.01
CA ALA A 18 -1.07 5.20 6.08
C ALA A 18 -1.86 4.32 5.12
N LEU A 19 -1.24 3.25 4.62
CA LEU A 19 -1.91 2.33 3.72
C LEU A 19 -3.06 1.58 4.39
N LYS A 20 -2.98 1.38 5.69
CA LYS A 20 -4.07 0.75 6.43
C LYS A 20 -5.29 1.66 6.56
N THR A 21 -5.20 2.91 6.13
CA THR A 21 -6.35 3.80 6.08
C THR A 21 -6.96 3.88 4.69
N CYS A 22 -6.38 3.19 3.71
CA CYS A 22 -6.90 3.16 2.35
C CYS A 22 -7.74 1.91 2.15
N TYR A 23 -8.97 2.09 1.69
CA TYR A 23 -9.90 0.98 1.50
C TYR A 23 -10.25 0.84 0.03
N ASP A 24 -10.36 -0.42 -0.40
CA ASP A 24 -10.95 -0.71 -1.69
C ASP A 24 -12.42 -0.28 -1.60
N PRO A 25 -12.94 0.45 -2.59
CA PRO A 25 -14.31 0.96 -2.49
C PRO A 25 -15.37 -0.12 -2.42
N GLU A 26 -15.03 -1.35 -2.80
CA GLU A 26 -16.00 -2.44 -2.80
C GLU A 26 -15.84 -3.41 -1.65
N ILE A 27 -14.76 -3.31 -0.87
CA ILE A 27 -14.45 -4.26 0.19
C ILE A 27 -14.15 -3.47 1.46
N PRO A 28 -14.81 -3.81 2.58
CA PRO A 28 -14.64 -3.06 3.84
C PRO A 28 -13.38 -3.46 4.60
N VAL A 29 -12.29 -3.66 3.89
CA VAL A 29 -10.99 -4.01 4.48
C VAL A 29 -9.96 -3.14 3.78
N ASP A 30 -8.98 -2.64 4.55
CA ASP A 30 -7.94 -1.80 3.95
C ASP A 30 -7.06 -2.59 2.99
N ILE A 31 -6.43 -1.86 2.06
CA ILE A 31 -5.69 -2.51 0.98
C ILE A 31 -4.44 -3.24 1.47
N TYR A 32 -3.88 -2.83 2.60
CA TYR A 32 -2.71 -3.52 3.13
C TYR A 32 -3.08 -4.92 3.64
N GLU A 33 -4.17 -5.00 4.42
CA GLU A 33 -4.64 -6.28 4.95
C GLU A 33 -5.22 -7.16 3.84
N LEU A 34 -5.70 -6.57 2.75
CA LEU A 34 -6.15 -7.32 1.59
C LEU A 34 -5.00 -8.00 0.85
N GLY A 35 -3.76 -7.58 1.11
CA GLY A 35 -2.63 -8.16 0.41
C GLY A 35 -2.40 -7.57 -0.96
N LEU A 36 -2.88 -6.35 -1.20
CA LEU A 36 -2.68 -5.69 -2.48
C LEU A 36 -1.32 -5.05 -2.60
N ILE A 37 -0.63 -4.83 -1.50
CA ILE A 37 0.68 -4.19 -1.49
C ILE A 37 1.75 -5.26 -1.52
N TYR A 38 2.49 -5.33 -2.62
CA TYR A 38 3.52 -6.36 -2.81
C TYR A 38 4.90 -5.91 -2.38
N LEU A 39 5.18 -4.61 -2.47
CA LEU A 39 6.50 -4.09 -2.13
C LEU A 39 6.36 -2.65 -1.65
N VAL A 40 7.06 -2.33 -0.56
CA VAL A 40 7.29 -0.95 -0.14
C VAL A 40 8.79 -0.83 0.05
N ASP A 41 9.45 -0.08 -0.83
CA ASP A 41 10.88 0.12 -0.79
C ASP A 41 11.17 1.58 -0.51
N VAL A 42 11.88 1.85 0.57
CA VAL A 42 12.21 3.22 0.98
C VAL A 42 13.70 3.42 0.88
N ASP A 43 14.08 4.40 0.07
CA ASP A 43 15.48 4.77 -0.13
C ASP A 43 15.89 5.75 0.97
N PRO A 44 17.17 5.73 1.41
CA PRO A 44 17.63 6.70 2.41
C PRO A 44 17.43 8.16 2.01
N SER A 45 17.28 8.45 0.73
CA SER A 45 17.01 9.80 0.27
C SER A 45 15.56 10.23 0.48
N GLY A 46 14.69 9.31 0.86
CA GLY A 46 13.28 9.60 1.03
C GLY A 46 12.43 9.24 -0.19
N SER A 47 13.02 8.64 -1.20
CA SER A 47 12.28 8.14 -2.35
C SER A 47 11.62 6.80 -2.00
N VAL A 48 10.37 6.66 -2.37
CA VAL A 48 9.60 5.46 -2.06
C VAL A 48 9.07 4.84 -3.33
N GLU A 49 9.24 3.54 -3.44
CA GLU A 49 8.64 2.76 -4.53
C GLU A 49 7.65 1.78 -3.92
N VAL A 50 6.43 1.79 -4.43
CA VAL A 50 5.39 0.85 -4.00
C VAL A 50 4.96 0.03 -5.21
N LYS A 51 4.94 -1.29 -5.05
CA LYS A 51 4.35 -2.16 -6.05
C LYS A 51 3.08 -2.74 -5.45
N MET A 52 2.00 -2.64 -6.19
CA MET A 52 0.71 -3.12 -5.72
C MET A 52 -0.04 -3.80 -6.85
N THR A 53 -1.08 -4.52 -6.49
CA THR A 53 -1.97 -5.12 -7.47
C THR A 53 -3.40 -4.70 -7.17
N LEU A 54 -4.31 -5.15 -8.01
CA LEU A 54 -5.74 -4.89 -7.85
C LEU A 54 -6.47 -6.22 -7.79
N THR A 55 -7.63 -6.25 -7.12
CA THR A 55 -8.41 -7.48 -7.02
C THR A 55 -9.00 -7.88 -8.35
N SER A 56 -9.21 -6.89 -9.24
CA SER A 56 -9.72 -7.15 -10.59
C SER A 56 -9.15 -6.09 -11.52
N PRO A 57 -8.56 -6.49 -12.65
CA PRO A 57 -8.02 -5.52 -13.60
C PRO A 57 -9.11 -4.74 -14.36
N ASN A 58 -10.36 -5.21 -14.28
CA ASN A 58 -11.46 -4.59 -15.00
C ASN A 58 -12.39 -3.75 -14.16
N CYS A 59 -12.06 -3.54 -12.88
CA CYS A 59 -12.90 -2.75 -12.00
C CYS A 59 -12.57 -1.26 -12.15
N PRO A 60 -13.48 -0.42 -12.65
CA PRO A 60 -13.18 1.01 -12.81
C PRO A 60 -12.85 1.70 -11.49
N SER A 61 -13.50 1.30 -10.41
CA SER A 61 -13.23 1.88 -9.10
C SER A 61 -11.82 1.57 -8.62
N ALA A 62 -11.31 0.41 -8.98
CA ALA A 62 -9.98 -0.02 -8.57
C ALA A 62 -8.89 0.80 -9.27
N MET A 63 -9.20 1.43 -10.40
CA MET A 63 -8.23 2.24 -11.12
C MET A 63 -7.87 3.50 -10.35
N GLU A 64 -8.66 3.88 -9.36
CA GLU A 64 -8.37 5.05 -8.54
C GLU A 64 -7.44 4.73 -7.38
N LEU A 65 -7.30 3.46 -7.02
CA LEU A 65 -6.48 3.06 -5.88
C LEU A 65 -5.01 3.47 -6.00
N PRO A 66 -4.35 3.30 -7.15
CA PRO A 66 -2.94 3.71 -7.25
C PRO A 66 -2.74 5.19 -6.95
N GLY A 67 -3.65 6.04 -7.42
CA GLY A 67 -3.58 7.46 -7.13
C GLY A 67 -3.78 7.76 -5.66
N MET A 68 -4.71 7.07 -5.01
CA MET A 68 -4.92 7.20 -3.57
C MET A 68 -3.69 6.76 -2.79
N VAL A 69 -3.10 5.63 -3.19
CA VAL A 69 -1.89 5.12 -2.53
C VAL A 69 -0.76 6.12 -2.67
N GLU A 70 -0.54 6.63 -3.88
CA GLU A 70 0.52 7.61 -4.10
C GLU A 70 0.31 8.85 -3.23
N SER A 71 -0.91 9.36 -3.20
CA SER A 71 -1.23 10.53 -2.39
C SER A 71 -0.98 10.28 -0.90
N LYS A 72 -1.39 9.12 -0.41
CA LYS A 72 -1.16 8.77 1.00
C LYS A 72 0.32 8.64 1.31
N VAL A 73 1.08 7.98 0.44
CA VAL A 73 2.52 7.81 0.65
C VAL A 73 3.21 9.16 0.65
N ARG A 74 2.85 10.05 -0.29
CA ARG A 74 3.46 11.36 -0.35
C ARG A 74 3.15 12.22 0.87
N SER A 75 2.07 11.94 1.57
CA SER A 75 1.70 12.70 2.76
C SER A 75 2.49 12.27 4.01
N VAL A 76 3.22 11.18 3.93
CA VAL A 76 4.01 10.70 5.07
C VAL A 76 5.23 11.60 5.27
N PRO A 77 5.46 12.12 6.48
CA PRO A 77 6.64 12.94 6.73
C PRO A 77 7.92 12.16 6.44
N GLY A 78 8.83 12.79 5.74
CA GLY A 78 10.10 12.19 5.35
C GLY A 78 10.10 11.64 3.94
N VAL A 79 8.94 11.49 3.32
CA VAL A 79 8.86 11.04 1.93
C VAL A 79 9.11 12.23 1.01
N MET A 80 10.14 12.11 0.18
CA MET A 80 10.52 13.17 -0.75
C MET A 80 9.90 12.92 -2.13
N ASP A 81 9.68 11.66 -2.48
CA ASP A 81 9.09 11.29 -3.75
C ASP A 81 8.47 9.91 -3.59
N ALA A 82 7.44 9.65 -4.38
CA ALA A 82 6.77 8.36 -4.32
C ALA A 82 6.33 7.92 -5.71
N THR A 83 6.56 6.66 -6.01
CA THR A 83 6.14 6.04 -7.26
C THR A 83 5.33 4.81 -6.92
N VAL A 84 4.18 4.65 -7.57
CA VAL A 84 3.33 3.48 -7.38
C VAL A 84 3.20 2.77 -8.71
N GLU A 85 3.56 1.50 -8.72
CA GLU A 85 3.45 0.67 -9.92
C GLU A 85 2.41 -0.41 -9.67
N VAL A 86 1.47 -0.57 -10.60
CA VAL A 86 0.48 -1.63 -10.52
C VAL A 86 0.99 -2.81 -11.33
N VAL A 87 1.05 -3.98 -10.69
CA VAL A 87 1.50 -5.21 -11.33
C VAL A 87 0.40 -6.25 -11.19
N PHE A 88 0.28 -7.12 -12.19
CA PHE A 88 -0.72 -8.18 -12.17
C PHE A 88 -0.08 -9.57 -12.13
N ASP A 89 1.20 -9.63 -11.89
CA ASP A 89 1.92 -10.88 -11.74
C ASP A 89 2.84 -10.76 -10.53
N PRO A 90 2.67 -11.61 -9.53
CA PRO A 90 1.66 -12.67 -9.44
C PRO A 90 0.25 -12.12 -9.26
N PRO A 91 -0.77 -12.81 -9.73
CA PRO A 91 -2.15 -12.33 -9.57
C PRO A 91 -2.58 -12.37 -8.12
N TRP A 92 -3.47 -11.47 -7.77
CA TRP A 92 -4.01 -11.46 -6.41
C TRP A 92 -4.94 -12.65 -6.18
N GLU A 93 -4.84 -13.22 -5.00
CA GLU A 93 -5.70 -14.32 -4.57
C GLU A 93 -6.16 -14.06 -3.15
N PRO A 94 -7.35 -14.58 -2.77
CA PRO A 94 -7.84 -14.41 -1.39
C PRO A 94 -6.87 -14.89 -0.31
N SER A 95 -6.02 -15.85 -0.64
CA SER A 95 -5.02 -16.35 0.31
C SER A 95 -3.97 -15.30 0.67
N ARG A 96 -3.90 -14.22 -0.09
CA ARG A 96 -2.96 -13.13 0.20
C ARG A 96 -3.49 -12.19 1.27
N MET A 97 -4.78 -12.29 1.60
CA MET A 97 -5.34 -11.49 2.68
C MET A 97 -4.76 -11.93 4.02
N SER A 98 -4.62 -10.97 4.94
CA SER A 98 -4.24 -11.30 6.30
C SER A 98 -5.34 -12.14 6.96
N GLU A 99 -4.99 -12.83 8.03
CA GLU A 99 -5.99 -13.61 8.78
C GLU A 99 -7.09 -12.69 9.29
N ALA A 100 -6.73 -11.50 9.78
CA ALA A 100 -7.72 -10.54 10.28
C ALA A 100 -8.68 -10.12 9.17
N ALA A 101 -8.17 -9.90 7.96
CA ALA A 101 -9.02 -9.51 6.83
C ALA A 101 -9.98 -10.63 6.46
N ARG A 102 -9.48 -11.86 6.41
CA ARG A 102 -10.31 -13.01 6.08
C ARG A 102 -11.41 -13.22 7.13
N LEU A 103 -11.05 -13.03 8.38
CA LEU A 103 -12.01 -13.15 9.48
C LEU A 103 -13.10 -12.08 9.36
N GLN A 104 -12.70 -10.85 9.07
CA GLN A 104 -13.64 -9.74 8.94
C GLN A 104 -14.62 -9.97 7.79
N LEU A 105 -14.17 -10.61 6.73
CA LEU A 105 -15.02 -10.90 5.58
C LEU A 105 -15.78 -12.22 5.71
N GLY A 106 -15.64 -12.91 6.83
CA GLY A 106 -16.34 -14.16 7.06
C GLY A 106 -15.78 -15.33 6.27
N MET A 107 -14.53 -15.29 5.90
CA MET A 107 -13.89 -16.32 5.08
C MET A 107 -13.15 -17.38 5.91
N LEU A 108 -13.16 -17.23 7.21
CA LEU A 108 -12.57 -18.22 8.13
C LEU A 108 -13.65 -18.99 8.84
#